data_be891b5bd042b23d93a7ab09e27d1005
#
_entry.id   be891b5bd042b23d93a7ab09e27d1005
#
_cell.length_a   1.000
_cell.length_b   1.000
_cell.length_c   1.000
_cell.angle_alpha   90.00
_cell.angle_beta   90.00
_cell.angle_gamma   90.00
#
_symmetry.space_group_name_H-M   'P 1'
#
loop_
_entity.id
_entity.type
_entity.pdbx_description
1 polymer ?
#
loop_
_entity_poly.entity_id
_entity_poly.type
_entity_poly.pdbx_seq_one_letter_code
_entity_poly.pdbx_strand_id
1 'polypeptide(L)'
;HMAGSTEILAARALAGNIEDICSVAIFAVAATSSIVIGREIGQGRDSATVYDVGKAMDTLALACGLVLGTFLTVGAWTWLPTAVYPIFSLSPQASSIASMMLSFTGVFLALRSFNSANIVGVLRGGGDVRAAAVIDITPLWLVAIPLAALFGLVLRWGIFWVYVGIVSEQVVKFFLGMWRLRSGAWINDVTRSAPS
;
A
#
# COMPACT_ATOMS: atom_id res chain seq x y z
N HIS A 1 -31.75 -9.97 -9.15
CA HIS A 1 -30.33 -9.97 -9.56
C HIS A 1 -29.75 -8.56 -9.78
N MET A 2 -30.52 -7.59 -10.27
CA MET A 2 -30.02 -6.21 -10.49
C MET A 2 -29.82 -5.40 -9.18
N ALA A 3 -30.69 -5.54 -8.18
CA ALA A 3 -30.57 -4.80 -6.92
C ALA A 3 -29.27 -5.11 -6.17
N GLY A 4 -28.87 -6.38 -6.08
CA GLY A 4 -27.62 -6.77 -5.40
C GLY A 4 -26.35 -6.27 -6.10
N SER A 5 -26.35 -6.15 -7.42
CA SER A 5 -25.19 -5.58 -8.15
C SER A 5 -25.05 -4.09 -7.91
N THR A 6 -26.15 -3.34 -7.83
CA THR A 6 -26.14 -1.90 -7.55
C THR A 6 -25.63 -1.61 -6.12
N GLU A 7 -26.03 -2.42 -5.15
CA GLU A 7 -25.57 -2.29 -3.76
C GLU A 7 -24.07 -2.56 -3.60
N ILE A 8 -23.55 -3.58 -4.27
CA ILE A 8 -22.11 -3.89 -4.30
C ILE A 8 -21.32 -2.74 -4.93
N LEU A 9 -21.83 -2.17 -6.03
CA LEU A 9 -21.18 -1.03 -6.69
C LEU A 9 -21.17 0.22 -5.80
N ALA A 10 -22.28 0.53 -5.11
CA ALA A 10 -22.35 1.64 -4.18
C ALA A 10 -21.40 1.47 -2.98
N ALA A 11 -21.38 0.28 -2.39
CA ALA A 11 -20.46 -0.06 -1.31
C ALA A 11 -18.99 0.05 -1.75
N ARG A 12 -18.66 -0.44 -2.95
CA ARG A 12 -17.30 -0.37 -3.51
C ARG A 12 -16.88 1.07 -3.81
N ALA A 13 -17.78 1.89 -4.35
CA ALA A 13 -17.50 3.30 -4.63
C ALA A 13 -17.16 4.07 -3.35
N LEU A 14 -17.97 3.90 -2.29
CA LEU A 14 -17.71 4.53 -1.01
C LEU A 14 -16.40 4.03 -0.38
N ALA A 15 -16.18 2.71 -0.34
CA ALA A 15 -14.97 2.13 0.19
C ALA A 15 -13.73 2.64 -0.58
N GLY A 16 -13.82 2.75 -1.92
CA GLY A 16 -12.78 3.30 -2.75
C GLY A 16 -12.45 4.75 -2.43
N ASN A 17 -13.44 5.61 -2.28
CA ASN A 17 -13.22 7.02 -1.92
C ASN A 17 -12.50 7.17 -0.57
N ILE A 18 -12.87 6.37 0.43
CA ILE A 18 -12.20 6.38 1.74
C ILE A 18 -10.77 5.85 1.62
N GLU A 19 -10.57 4.80 0.83
CA GLU A 19 -9.24 4.24 0.55
C GLU A 19 -8.34 5.26 -0.16
N ASP A 20 -8.88 6.04 -1.11
CA ASP A 20 -8.14 7.09 -1.81
C ASP A 20 -7.67 8.19 -0.85
N ILE A 21 -8.51 8.61 0.12
CA ILE A 21 -8.13 9.57 1.16
C ILE A 21 -6.96 9.02 2.00
N CYS A 22 -7.02 7.76 2.42
CA CYS A 22 -5.92 7.12 3.15
C CYS A 22 -4.65 7.03 2.30
N SER A 23 -4.80 6.80 1.00
CA SER A 23 -3.69 6.71 0.05
C SER A 23 -2.91 8.02 -0.07
N VAL A 24 -3.58 9.17 0.02
CA VAL A 24 -2.90 10.48 0.02
C VAL A 24 -1.88 10.58 1.16
N ALA A 25 -2.26 10.17 2.37
CA ALA A 25 -1.34 10.18 3.52
C ALA A 25 -0.15 9.22 3.30
N ILE A 26 -0.41 8.02 2.78
CA ILE A 26 0.61 7.02 2.47
C ILE A 26 1.61 7.55 1.44
N PHE A 27 1.12 8.15 0.35
CA PHE A 27 1.98 8.72 -0.69
C PHE A 27 2.76 9.94 -0.19
N ALA A 28 2.20 10.74 0.72
CA ALA A 28 2.93 11.85 1.34
C ALA A 28 4.14 11.35 2.14
N VAL A 29 3.98 10.27 2.91
CA VAL A 29 5.08 9.63 3.65
C VAL A 29 6.13 9.08 2.67
N ALA A 30 5.71 8.40 1.60
CA ALA A 30 6.61 7.85 0.59
C ALA A 30 7.40 8.97 -0.13
N ALA A 31 6.74 10.06 -0.53
CA ALA A 31 7.40 11.20 -1.17
C ALA A 31 8.41 11.88 -0.22
N THR A 32 8.02 12.08 1.05
CA THR A 32 8.92 12.62 2.07
C THR A 32 10.14 11.71 2.26
N SER A 33 9.95 10.40 2.32
CA SER A 33 11.04 9.42 2.44
C SER A 33 12.03 9.55 1.29
N SER A 34 11.54 9.69 0.04
CA SER A 34 12.40 9.88 -1.14
C SER A 34 13.23 11.16 -1.05
N ILE A 35 12.60 12.27 -0.62
CA ILE A 35 13.29 13.58 -0.47
C ILE A 35 14.37 13.50 0.62
N VAL A 36 14.04 12.90 1.76
CA VAL A 36 14.97 12.78 2.89
C VAL A 36 16.17 11.93 2.48
N ILE A 37 15.94 10.74 1.92
CA ILE A 37 17.02 9.85 1.47
C ILE A 37 17.88 10.51 0.39
N GLY A 38 17.27 11.12 -0.63
CA GLY A 38 18.01 11.83 -1.67
C GLY A 38 18.85 12.97 -1.13
N ARG A 39 18.35 13.69 -0.12
CA ARG A 39 19.11 14.75 0.57
C ARG A 39 20.32 14.20 1.33
N GLU A 40 20.16 13.14 2.11
CA GLU A 40 21.25 12.55 2.88
C GLU A 40 22.38 12.04 1.96
N ILE A 41 22.02 11.40 0.85
CA ILE A 41 23.00 10.97 -0.18
C ILE A 41 23.67 12.18 -0.84
N GLY A 42 22.89 13.20 -1.25
CA GLY A 42 23.41 14.40 -1.88
C GLY A 42 24.32 15.23 -0.97
N GLN A 43 24.17 15.14 0.36
CA GLN A 43 25.07 15.73 1.35
C GLN A 43 26.36 14.92 1.57
N GLY A 44 26.50 13.77 0.92
CA GLY A 44 27.67 12.90 1.07
C GLY A 44 27.75 12.19 2.41
N ARG A 45 26.59 11.95 3.06
CA ARG A 45 26.55 11.16 4.31
C ARG A 45 27.05 9.74 4.07
N ASP A 46 27.60 9.14 5.10
CA ASP A 46 28.05 7.76 5.05
C ASP A 46 26.88 6.79 4.86
N SER A 47 27.14 5.65 4.22
CA SER A 47 26.11 4.66 3.90
C SER A 47 25.39 4.10 5.14
N ALA A 48 26.05 4.04 6.31
CA ALA A 48 25.43 3.59 7.53
C ALA A 48 24.35 4.58 8.02
N THR A 49 24.63 5.88 7.97
CA THR A 49 23.67 6.93 8.31
C THR A 49 22.47 6.90 7.36
N VAL A 50 22.72 6.82 6.04
CA VAL A 50 21.65 6.72 5.03
C VAL A 50 20.79 5.47 5.26
N TYR A 51 21.40 4.35 5.58
CA TYR A 51 20.69 3.10 5.89
C TYR A 51 19.78 3.23 7.12
N ASP A 52 20.26 3.86 8.19
CA ASP A 52 19.47 4.05 9.42
C ASP A 52 18.31 5.03 9.19
N VAL A 53 18.52 6.07 8.38
CA VAL A 53 17.44 6.97 7.97
C VAL A 53 16.41 6.21 7.13
N GLY A 54 16.81 5.35 6.20
CA GLY A 54 15.90 4.51 5.42
C GLY A 54 15.03 3.62 6.30
N LYS A 55 15.64 2.94 7.28
CA LYS A 55 14.92 2.14 8.27
C LYS A 55 13.94 2.98 9.10
N ALA A 56 14.33 4.16 9.50
CA ALA A 56 13.47 5.07 10.26
C ALA A 56 12.24 5.49 9.43
N MET A 57 12.42 5.83 8.15
CA MET A 57 11.33 6.17 7.24
C MET A 57 10.36 5.01 7.03
N ASP A 58 10.86 3.79 6.81
CA ASP A 58 10.03 2.60 6.66
C ASP A 58 9.29 2.24 7.95
N THR A 59 9.93 2.40 9.12
CA THR A 59 9.29 2.20 10.42
C THR A 59 8.18 3.22 10.66
N LEU A 60 8.44 4.50 10.33
CA LEU A 60 7.43 5.55 10.40
C LEU A 60 6.23 5.25 9.50
N ALA A 61 6.49 4.83 8.26
CA ALA A 61 5.43 4.46 7.32
C ALA A 61 4.60 3.27 7.83
N LEU A 62 5.25 2.25 8.39
CA LEU A 62 4.56 1.11 8.99
C LEU A 62 3.68 1.55 10.17
N ALA A 63 4.21 2.41 11.05
CA ALA A 63 3.46 2.95 12.19
C ALA A 63 2.26 3.80 11.74
N CYS A 64 2.45 4.69 10.75
CA CYS A 64 1.36 5.47 10.16
C CYS A 64 0.30 4.56 9.53
N GLY A 65 0.71 3.53 8.79
CA GLY A 65 -0.21 2.57 8.20
C GLY A 65 -0.97 1.74 9.23
N LEU A 66 -0.33 1.37 10.35
CA LEU A 66 -0.99 0.69 11.47
C LEU A 66 -2.04 1.59 12.15
N VAL A 67 -1.71 2.84 12.41
CA VAL A 67 -2.63 3.80 13.03
C VAL A 67 -3.83 4.05 12.11
N LEU A 68 -3.60 4.38 10.84
CA LEU A 68 -4.66 4.62 9.87
C LEU A 68 -5.48 3.35 9.61
N GLY A 69 -4.83 2.19 9.51
CA GLY A 69 -5.50 0.91 9.29
C GLY A 69 -6.38 0.50 10.47
N THR A 70 -5.90 0.69 11.70
CA THR A 70 -6.70 0.45 12.91
C THR A 70 -7.87 1.40 12.98
N PHE A 71 -7.65 2.70 12.74
CA PHE A 71 -8.70 3.71 12.72
C PHE A 71 -9.77 3.39 11.68
N LEU A 72 -9.37 2.95 10.48
CA LEU A 72 -10.28 2.56 9.42
C LEU A 72 -11.06 1.30 9.77
N THR A 73 -10.37 0.26 10.27
CA THR A 73 -11.00 -1.02 10.64
C THR A 73 -12.02 -0.86 11.77
N VAL A 74 -11.64 -0.15 12.83
CA VAL A 74 -12.54 0.15 13.94
C VAL A 74 -13.66 1.08 13.47
N GLY A 75 -13.33 2.12 12.72
CA GLY A 75 -14.30 3.09 12.19
C GLY A 75 -15.36 2.47 11.30
N ALA A 76 -14.99 1.46 10.51
CA ALA A 76 -15.91 0.75 9.62
C ALA A 76 -17.11 0.10 10.34
N TRP A 77 -16.97 -0.23 11.62
CA TRP A 77 -18.01 -0.86 12.42
C TRP A 77 -18.57 0.03 13.53
N THR A 78 -17.97 1.18 13.80
CA THR A 78 -18.39 2.07 14.87
C THR A 78 -19.05 3.34 14.36
N TRP A 79 -18.27 4.27 13.85
CA TRP A 79 -18.75 5.62 13.51
C TRP A 79 -19.07 5.81 12.03
N LEU A 80 -18.47 5.07 11.09
CA LEU A 80 -18.78 5.19 9.67
C LEU A 80 -20.24 4.83 9.36
N PRO A 81 -20.83 3.75 9.93
CA PRO A 81 -22.23 3.42 9.71
C PRO A 81 -23.21 4.49 10.20
N THR A 82 -22.83 5.25 11.21
CA THR A 82 -23.70 6.29 11.80
C THR A 82 -23.46 7.67 11.21
N ALA A 83 -22.22 8.01 10.85
CA ALA A 83 -21.85 9.35 10.42
C ALA A 83 -21.73 9.51 8.90
N VAL A 84 -21.23 8.48 8.19
CA VAL A 84 -20.90 8.59 6.77
C VAL A 84 -21.89 7.87 5.86
N TYR A 85 -22.25 6.62 6.17
CA TYR A 85 -23.10 5.83 5.29
C TYR A 85 -24.49 6.42 5.05
N PRO A 86 -25.14 7.07 6.04
CA PRO A 86 -26.43 7.75 5.82
C PRO A 86 -26.36 8.89 4.81
N ILE A 87 -25.22 9.59 4.71
CA ILE A 87 -25.01 10.67 3.73
C ILE A 87 -25.12 10.13 2.29
N PHE A 88 -24.69 8.89 2.08
CA PHE A 88 -24.73 8.23 0.78
C PHE A 88 -25.99 7.38 0.59
N SER A 89 -26.95 7.42 1.50
CA SER A 89 -28.20 6.66 1.46
C SER A 89 -28.00 5.17 1.19
N LEU A 90 -26.95 4.58 1.79
CA LEU A 90 -26.64 3.16 1.62
C LEU A 90 -27.71 2.28 2.29
N SER A 91 -28.10 1.22 1.60
CA SER A 91 -28.93 0.17 2.21
C SER A 91 -28.17 -0.54 3.35
N PRO A 92 -28.86 -1.20 4.28
CA PRO A 92 -28.20 -1.97 5.35
C PRO A 92 -27.24 -3.05 4.79
N GLN A 93 -27.56 -3.64 3.64
CA GLN A 93 -26.73 -4.63 2.98
C GLN A 93 -25.47 -3.98 2.38
N ALA A 94 -25.62 -2.86 1.66
CA ALA A 94 -24.49 -2.11 1.12
C ALA A 94 -23.55 -1.59 2.22
N SER A 95 -24.10 -1.14 3.35
CA SER A 95 -23.34 -0.70 4.53
C SER A 95 -22.49 -1.82 5.12
N SER A 96 -23.05 -3.03 5.25
CA SER A 96 -22.31 -4.20 5.75
C SER A 96 -21.18 -4.59 4.81
N ILE A 97 -21.43 -4.57 3.50
CA ILE A 97 -20.42 -4.87 2.47
C ILE A 97 -19.30 -3.81 2.51
N ALA A 98 -19.65 -2.53 2.62
CA ALA A 98 -18.69 -1.44 2.73
C ALA A 98 -17.81 -1.59 3.98
N SER A 99 -18.41 -1.89 5.14
CA SER A 99 -17.67 -2.11 6.40
C SER A 99 -16.70 -3.29 6.28
N MET A 100 -17.11 -4.39 5.66
CA MET A 100 -16.25 -5.54 5.45
C MET A 100 -15.08 -5.21 4.51
N MET A 101 -15.33 -4.50 3.41
CA MET A 101 -14.28 -4.08 2.47
C MET A 101 -13.29 -3.13 3.15
N LEU A 102 -13.76 -2.13 3.88
CA LEU A 102 -12.93 -1.17 4.60
C LEU A 102 -12.11 -1.82 5.71
N SER A 103 -12.67 -2.78 6.43
CA SER A 103 -11.93 -3.55 7.44
C SER A 103 -10.79 -4.34 6.82
N PHE A 104 -11.05 -4.99 5.68
CA PHE A 104 -10.04 -5.73 4.96
C PHE A 104 -8.94 -4.79 4.44
N THR A 105 -9.29 -3.66 3.83
CA THR A 105 -8.35 -2.62 3.42
C THR A 105 -7.53 -2.14 4.62
N GLY A 106 -8.17 -1.86 5.76
CA GLY A 106 -7.50 -1.39 6.97
C GLY A 106 -6.43 -2.34 7.49
N VAL A 107 -6.70 -3.65 7.48
CA VAL A 107 -5.72 -4.69 7.90
C VAL A 107 -4.46 -4.65 7.01
N PHE A 108 -4.63 -4.46 5.71
CA PHE A 108 -3.50 -4.42 4.77
C PHE A 108 -2.85 -3.05 4.62
N LEU A 109 -3.44 -1.99 5.20
CA LEU A 109 -2.96 -0.62 5.04
C LEU A 109 -1.54 -0.42 5.58
N ALA A 110 -1.18 -1.13 6.64
CA ALA A 110 0.17 -1.12 7.20
C ALA A 110 1.21 -1.65 6.22
N LEU A 111 0.92 -2.80 5.58
CA LEU A 111 1.81 -3.37 4.56
C LEU A 111 1.91 -2.46 3.34
N ARG A 112 0.78 -1.90 2.90
CA ARG A 112 0.72 -0.96 1.76
C ARG A 112 1.53 0.30 2.04
N SER A 113 1.43 0.86 3.26
CA SER A 113 2.19 2.03 3.68
C SER A 113 3.68 1.76 3.70
N PHE A 114 4.10 0.64 4.31
CA PHE A 114 5.49 0.20 4.29
C PHE A 114 6.00 0.03 2.86
N ASN A 115 5.30 -0.73 2.01
CA ASN A 115 5.72 -1.00 0.63
C ASN A 115 5.85 0.29 -0.18
N SER A 116 4.91 1.23 -0.01
CA SER A 116 4.96 2.53 -0.69
C SER A 116 6.19 3.34 -0.25
N ALA A 117 6.45 3.46 1.05
CA ALA A 117 7.60 4.18 1.56
C ALA A 117 8.93 3.49 1.19
N ASN A 118 9.00 2.17 1.30
CA ASN A 118 10.18 1.39 0.96
C ASN A 118 10.50 1.49 -0.54
N ILE A 119 9.54 1.10 -1.40
CA ILE A 119 9.78 0.96 -2.85
C ILE A 119 9.89 2.34 -3.52
N VAL A 120 8.89 3.22 -3.28
CA VAL A 120 8.81 4.53 -3.93
C VAL A 120 9.66 5.56 -3.20
N GLY A 121 9.71 5.50 -1.87
CA GLY A 121 10.48 6.42 -1.04
C GLY A 121 11.96 6.05 -0.97
N VAL A 122 12.26 4.98 -0.24
CA VAL A 122 13.63 4.64 0.16
C VAL A 122 14.45 4.11 -1.02
N LEU A 123 13.99 3.05 -1.71
CA LEU A 123 14.76 2.44 -2.78
C LEU A 123 14.96 3.38 -3.97
N ARG A 124 13.91 4.06 -4.43
CA ARG A 124 14.04 5.03 -5.54
C ARG A 124 14.81 6.27 -5.11
N GLY A 125 14.57 6.79 -3.91
CA GLY A 125 15.32 7.91 -3.33
C GLY A 125 16.81 7.61 -3.17
N GLY A 126 17.14 6.34 -2.91
CA GLY A 126 18.50 5.82 -2.85
C GLY A 126 19.17 5.55 -4.19
N GLY A 127 18.49 5.80 -5.33
CA GLY A 127 19.03 5.61 -6.67
C GLY A 127 18.81 4.20 -7.25
N ASP A 128 18.15 3.29 -6.53
CA ASP A 128 17.91 1.91 -6.98
C ASP A 128 16.56 1.76 -7.69
N VAL A 129 16.35 2.57 -8.72
CA VAL A 129 15.10 2.62 -9.48
C VAL A 129 14.76 1.29 -10.15
N ARG A 130 15.78 0.55 -10.61
CA ARG A 130 15.57 -0.73 -11.30
C ARG A 130 15.04 -1.79 -10.36
N ALA A 131 15.67 -2.00 -9.20
CA ALA A 131 15.19 -2.98 -8.23
C ALA A 131 13.82 -2.59 -7.70
N ALA A 132 13.59 -1.30 -7.41
CA ALA A 132 12.28 -0.79 -7.00
C ALA A 132 11.20 -1.12 -8.04
N ALA A 133 11.45 -0.89 -9.33
CA ALA A 133 10.51 -1.21 -10.40
C ALA A 133 10.23 -2.72 -10.51
N VAL A 134 11.26 -3.56 -10.39
CA VAL A 134 11.10 -5.04 -10.41
C VAL A 134 10.26 -5.50 -9.22
N ILE A 135 10.55 -5.00 -8.01
CA ILE A 135 9.82 -5.36 -6.79
C ILE A 135 8.36 -4.89 -6.87
N ASP A 136 8.09 -3.77 -7.51
CA ASP A 136 6.74 -3.22 -7.65
C ASP A 136 5.91 -3.97 -8.70
N ILE A 137 6.49 -4.27 -9.85
CA ILE A 137 5.78 -4.81 -11.01
C ILE A 137 5.67 -6.34 -10.96
N THR A 138 6.75 -7.04 -10.56
CA THR A 138 6.80 -8.51 -10.62
C THR A 138 5.70 -9.19 -9.78
N PRO A 139 5.44 -8.81 -8.52
CA PRO A 139 4.37 -9.42 -7.75
C PRO A 139 2.98 -9.15 -8.32
N LEU A 140 2.76 -8.01 -8.96
CA LEU A 140 1.50 -7.71 -9.64
C LEU A 140 1.21 -8.73 -10.75
N TRP A 141 2.20 -8.99 -11.61
CA TRP A 141 2.02 -9.88 -12.75
C TRP A 141 2.08 -11.37 -12.40
N LEU A 142 2.94 -11.76 -11.44
CA LEU A 142 3.17 -13.16 -11.10
C LEU A 142 2.31 -13.67 -9.94
N VAL A 143 1.74 -12.77 -9.13
CA VAL A 143 0.96 -13.16 -7.95
C VAL A 143 -0.46 -12.61 -8.03
N ALA A 144 -0.65 -11.29 -8.07
CA ALA A 144 -1.97 -10.68 -8.01
C ALA A 144 -2.88 -11.10 -9.18
N ILE A 145 -2.41 -10.92 -10.41
CA ILE A 145 -3.20 -11.23 -11.61
C ILE A 145 -3.50 -12.73 -11.71
N PRO A 146 -2.54 -13.67 -11.57
CA PRO A 146 -2.83 -15.10 -11.62
C PRO A 146 -3.79 -15.56 -10.52
N LEU A 147 -3.60 -15.09 -9.27
CA LEU A 147 -4.49 -15.48 -8.18
C LEU A 147 -5.89 -14.91 -8.35
N ALA A 148 -6.02 -13.65 -8.78
CA ALA A 148 -7.31 -13.05 -9.07
C ALA A 148 -8.04 -13.80 -10.19
N ALA A 149 -7.33 -14.18 -11.26
CA ALA A 149 -7.87 -14.98 -12.35
C ALA A 149 -8.25 -16.40 -11.88
N LEU A 150 -7.42 -17.03 -11.09
CA LEU A 150 -7.71 -18.36 -10.52
C LEU A 150 -8.99 -18.33 -9.66
N PHE A 151 -9.07 -17.39 -8.72
CA PHE A 151 -10.23 -17.31 -7.82
C PHE A 151 -11.50 -16.84 -8.54
N GLY A 152 -11.39 -15.89 -9.49
CA GLY A 152 -12.52 -15.32 -10.19
C GLY A 152 -13.03 -16.17 -11.37
N LEU A 153 -12.14 -16.65 -12.21
CA LEU A 153 -12.49 -17.30 -13.45
C LEU A 153 -12.55 -18.84 -13.33
N VAL A 154 -11.58 -19.44 -12.64
CA VAL A 154 -11.47 -20.90 -12.54
C VAL A 154 -12.31 -21.42 -11.38
N LEU A 155 -12.05 -20.96 -10.16
CA LEU A 155 -12.71 -21.44 -8.96
C LEU A 155 -14.08 -20.79 -8.73
N ARG A 156 -14.32 -19.61 -9.30
CA ARG A 156 -15.57 -18.84 -9.17
C ARG A 156 -16.02 -18.62 -7.72
N TRP A 157 -15.05 -18.38 -6.82
CA TRP A 157 -15.29 -18.24 -5.38
C TRP A 157 -15.92 -16.90 -4.96
N GLY A 158 -16.22 -16.02 -5.90
CA GLY A 158 -16.82 -14.73 -5.63
C GLY A 158 -15.81 -13.60 -5.43
N ILE A 159 -16.35 -12.37 -5.38
CA ILE A 159 -15.58 -11.11 -5.42
C ILE A 159 -14.58 -10.96 -4.28
N PHE A 160 -14.90 -11.47 -3.09
CA PHE A 160 -14.02 -11.41 -1.92
C PHE A 160 -12.68 -12.11 -2.17
N TRP A 161 -12.71 -13.32 -2.70
CA TRP A 161 -11.49 -14.10 -2.97
C TRP A 161 -10.66 -13.49 -4.11
N VAL A 162 -11.31 -12.88 -5.10
CA VAL A 162 -10.61 -12.11 -6.13
C VAL A 162 -9.85 -10.94 -5.50
N TYR A 163 -10.48 -10.24 -4.56
CA TYR A 163 -9.84 -9.15 -3.84
C TYR A 163 -8.67 -9.63 -2.96
N VAL A 164 -8.81 -10.77 -2.28
CA VAL A 164 -7.71 -11.42 -1.54
C VAL A 164 -6.55 -11.74 -2.48
N GLY A 165 -6.83 -12.27 -3.68
CA GLY A 165 -5.81 -12.52 -4.70
C GLY A 165 -5.06 -11.24 -5.10
N ILE A 166 -5.77 -10.14 -5.31
CA ILE A 166 -5.16 -8.85 -5.67
C ILE A 166 -4.27 -8.33 -4.54
N VAL A 167 -4.75 -8.37 -3.29
CA VAL A 167 -4.01 -7.79 -2.15
C VAL A 167 -2.82 -8.66 -1.73
N SER A 168 -2.80 -9.95 -2.09
CA SER A 168 -1.71 -10.88 -1.73
C SER A 168 -0.34 -10.42 -2.24
N GLU A 169 -0.29 -9.62 -3.32
CA GLU A 169 0.96 -9.00 -3.80
C GLU A 169 1.65 -8.15 -2.73
N GLN A 170 0.88 -7.50 -1.85
CA GLN A 170 1.43 -6.63 -0.80
C GLN A 170 2.33 -7.41 0.16
N VAL A 171 2.00 -8.66 0.43
CA VAL A 171 2.81 -9.55 1.27
C VAL A 171 4.12 -9.89 0.57
N VAL A 172 4.08 -10.21 -0.71
CA VAL A 172 5.29 -10.52 -1.51
C VAL A 172 6.18 -9.28 -1.63
N LYS A 173 5.60 -8.12 -1.94
CA LYS A 173 6.31 -6.83 -1.99
C LYS A 173 7.00 -6.52 -0.67
N PHE A 174 6.34 -6.77 0.46
CA PHE A 174 6.93 -6.56 1.78
C PHE A 174 8.21 -7.37 1.99
N PHE A 175 8.18 -8.66 1.69
CA PHE A 175 9.36 -9.52 1.84
C PHE A 175 10.49 -9.14 0.88
N LEU A 176 10.18 -8.88 -0.39
CA LEU A 176 11.16 -8.45 -1.38
C LEU A 176 11.75 -7.08 -1.05
N GLY A 177 10.92 -6.12 -0.66
CA GLY A 177 11.35 -4.79 -0.24
C GLY A 177 12.22 -4.83 1.01
N MET A 178 11.83 -5.60 2.02
CA MET A 178 12.61 -5.80 3.24
C MET A 178 13.96 -6.47 2.96
N TRP A 179 13.97 -7.47 2.09
CA TRP A 179 15.21 -8.11 1.66
C TRP A 179 16.14 -7.10 0.95
N ARG A 180 15.61 -6.29 0.04
CA ARG A 180 16.39 -5.26 -0.66
C ARG A 180 16.88 -4.16 0.28
N LEU A 181 16.04 -3.70 1.20
CA LEU A 181 16.43 -2.75 2.24
C LEU A 181 17.62 -3.26 3.04
N ARG A 182 17.52 -4.50 3.55
CA ARG A 182 18.57 -5.12 4.38
C ARG A 182 19.88 -5.35 3.65
N SER A 183 19.87 -5.50 2.35
CA SER A 183 21.10 -5.68 1.56
C SER A 183 21.99 -4.44 1.52
N GLY A 184 21.44 -3.24 1.81
CA GLY A 184 22.14 -1.95 1.68
C GLY A 184 22.49 -1.55 0.24
N ALA A 185 22.31 -2.45 -0.73
CA ALA A 185 22.70 -2.26 -2.14
C ALA A 185 21.80 -1.28 -2.91
N TRP A 186 20.84 -0.65 -2.23
CA TRP A 186 19.98 0.40 -2.77
C TRP A 186 20.58 1.81 -2.63
N ILE A 187 21.66 1.96 -1.85
CA ILE A 187 22.32 3.25 -1.63
C ILE A 187 23.31 3.48 -2.77
N ASN A 188 22.90 4.28 -3.75
CA ASN A 188 23.70 4.61 -4.93
C ASN A 188 23.82 6.14 -5.05
N ASP A 189 25.03 6.64 -5.06
CA ASP A 189 25.29 8.07 -5.36
C ASP A 189 25.24 8.30 -6.87
N VAL A 190 24.04 8.60 -7.37
CA VAL A 190 23.83 8.91 -8.79
C VAL A 190 24.19 10.36 -9.17
N THR A 191 24.60 11.18 -8.18
CA THR A 191 24.95 12.58 -8.39
C THR A 191 26.44 12.76 -8.69
N ARG A 192 27.28 11.81 -8.30
CA ARG A 192 28.69 11.79 -8.68
C ARG A 192 28.81 11.15 -10.04
N SER A 193 28.95 12.00 -11.06
CA SER A 193 29.31 11.57 -12.40
C SER A 193 30.51 10.63 -12.34
N ALA A 194 30.48 9.54 -13.11
CA ALA A 194 31.68 8.71 -13.30
C ALA A 194 32.84 9.62 -13.70
N PRO A 195 34.07 9.42 -13.15
CA PRO A 195 35.23 10.17 -13.59
C PRO A 195 35.39 9.92 -15.11
N SER A 196 35.42 11.03 -15.83
CA SER A 196 35.67 11.13 -17.28
C SER A 196 37.02 10.51 -17.66
#